data_83054333f7d49c4848ae177c1a8bf091
#
_entry.id   83054333f7d49c4848ae177c1a8bf091
#
_cell.length_a   1.000
_cell.length_b   1.000
_cell.length_c   1.000
_cell.angle_alpha   90.00
_cell.angle_beta   90.00
_cell.angle_gamma   90.00
#
_symmetry.space_group_name_H-M   'P 1'
#
loop_
_entity.id
_entity.type
_entity.pdbx_description
1 polymer ?
#
loop_
_entity_poly.entity_id
_entity_poly.type
_entity_poly.pdbx_seq_one_letter_code
_entity_poly.pdbx_strand_id
1 'polypeptide(L)'
;RPGQVLPNGQIADPATGLAETLEAVKDTYYHSGPYVGIACALKNAGVGVGLPDYGRCRLVVEGGTIHIHAGASCIGQGVGTVLTQIVSQAAGAPVSHIRWHNPSTATAPDAGTTSGSRQTTLTGEAGRRAAKALRRALFARKGLVYVSSSTPSAYLEDVMVEEESPETAAVRFTAEDLALLDGTEYYGEYYGKTDAMGTSGKEHPVSHVAYGYATHVCILNEDGTIKKMVACHDVGKVVNPRSLEGQIEGGTIMGCGYALTEQYPLDHGRPTAKYGTLGLFRADKAPDVIAIPLEKKGVDVSYGAIGVGEITSIPTAPAVAGAYYRWNGEFQTEIPLKGTPYARKQVKK
;
A
#
# COMPACT_ATOMS: atom_id res chain seq x y z
N ARG A 1 -4.29 -14.88 -12.71
CA ARG A 1 -5.68 -15.18 -12.33
C ARG A 1 -5.68 -15.92 -11.00
N PRO A 2 -6.75 -15.81 -10.19
CA PRO A 2 -6.90 -16.61 -8.98
C PRO A 2 -6.63 -18.10 -9.22
N GLY A 3 -5.97 -18.77 -8.27
CA GLY A 3 -5.62 -20.19 -8.33
C GLY A 3 -4.41 -20.54 -9.21
N GLN A 4 -3.83 -19.58 -9.93
CA GLN A 4 -2.60 -19.81 -10.69
C GLN A 4 -1.37 -19.70 -9.77
N VAL A 5 -0.35 -20.49 -10.11
CA VAL A 5 0.94 -20.43 -9.40
C VAL A 5 1.72 -19.19 -9.85
N LEU A 6 2.09 -18.35 -8.89
CA LEU A 6 2.95 -17.20 -9.12
C LEU A 6 4.40 -17.63 -9.35
N PRO A 7 5.28 -16.77 -9.92
CA PRO A 7 6.68 -17.09 -10.17
C PRO A 7 7.46 -17.57 -8.94
N ASN A 8 7.02 -17.21 -7.74
CA ASN A 8 7.61 -17.62 -6.47
C ASN A 8 6.99 -18.89 -5.86
N GLY A 9 6.10 -19.58 -6.59
CA GLY A 9 5.45 -20.80 -6.16
C GLY A 9 4.16 -20.64 -5.36
N GLN A 10 3.85 -19.44 -4.85
CA GLN A 10 2.60 -19.17 -4.12
C GLN A 10 1.40 -19.24 -5.07
N ILE A 11 0.30 -19.79 -4.61
CA ILE A 11 -0.96 -19.76 -5.36
C ILE A 11 -1.56 -18.35 -5.25
N ALA A 12 -1.92 -17.78 -6.40
CA ALA A 12 -2.61 -16.49 -6.46
C ALA A 12 -3.99 -16.61 -5.80
N ASP A 13 -4.22 -15.77 -4.80
CA ASP A 13 -5.47 -15.74 -4.04
C ASP A 13 -6.64 -15.17 -4.87
N PRO A 14 -7.89 -15.33 -4.42
CA PRO A 14 -9.07 -14.75 -5.07
C PRO A 14 -9.08 -13.23 -5.14
N ALA A 15 -8.26 -12.54 -4.32
CA ALA A 15 -8.08 -11.10 -4.33
C ALA A 15 -7.19 -10.60 -5.48
N THR A 16 -6.69 -11.50 -6.35
CA THR A 16 -5.86 -11.12 -7.50
C THR A 16 -6.64 -10.28 -8.51
N GLY A 17 -6.40 -8.98 -8.54
CA GLY A 17 -7.10 -7.99 -9.37
C GLY A 17 -6.34 -7.55 -10.63
N LEU A 18 -5.30 -8.29 -11.08
CA LEU A 18 -4.50 -7.88 -12.23
C LEU A 18 -5.33 -7.77 -13.53
N ALA A 19 -6.25 -8.69 -13.76
CA ALA A 19 -7.10 -8.66 -14.95
C ALA A 19 -8.02 -7.44 -14.95
N GLU A 20 -8.56 -7.09 -13.79
CA GLU A 20 -9.41 -5.92 -13.60
C GLU A 20 -8.64 -4.61 -13.79
N THR A 21 -7.37 -4.53 -13.35
CA THR A 21 -6.54 -3.35 -13.62
C THR A 21 -6.23 -3.18 -15.11
N LEU A 22 -6.06 -4.27 -15.86
CA LEU A 22 -5.91 -4.24 -17.32
C LEU A 22 -7.18 -3.78 -18.01
N GLU A 23 -8.33 -4.33 -17.63
CA GLU A 23 -9.62 -3.96 -18.23
C GLU A 23 -9.96 -2.50 -17.97
N ALA A 24 -9.66 -1.97 -16.77
CA ALA A 24 -9.91 -0.57 -16.42
C ALA A 24 -9.16 0.45 -17.29
N VAL A 25 -8.01 0.08 -17.85
CA VAL A 25 -7.21 0.97 -18.71
C VAL A 25 -7.26 0.63 -20.19
N LYS A 26 -8.00 -0.41 -20.57
CA LYS A 26 -8.05 -0.94 -21.93
C LYS A 26 -8.47 0.09 -22.97
N ASP A 27 -9.56 0.80 -22.74
CA ASP A 27 -10.04 1.83 -23.66
C ASP A 27 -9.03 2.98 -23.83
N THR A 28 -8.39 3.37 -22.72
CA THR A 28 -7.31 4.36 -22.75
C THR A 28 -6.15 3.89 -23.63
N TYR A 29 -5.73 2.63 -23.47
CA TYR A 29 -4.63 2.07 -24.25
C TYR A 29 -4.93 2.04 -25.75
N TYR A 30 -6.13 1.62 -26.16
CA TYR A 30 -6.48 1.47 -27.58
C TYR A 30 -6.88 2.78 -28.27
N HIS A 31 -7.36 3.80 -27.54
CA HIS A 31 -7.93 5.02 -28.13
C HIS A 31 -7.14 6.31 -27.85
N SER A 32 -5.95 6.23 -27.24
CA SER A 32 -5.14 7.43 -26.92
C SER A 32 -4.08 7.79 -27.98
N GLY A 33 -4.14 7.21 -29.17
CA GLY A 33 -3.21 7.50 -30.27
C GLY A 33 -2.12 6.43 -30.43
N PRO A 34 -1.09 6.69 -31.30
CA PRO A 34 -0.11 5.68 -31.68
C PRO A 34 0.99 5.47 -30.63
N TYR A 35 1.30 6.48 -29.83
CA TYR A 35 2.46 6.49 -28.93
C TYR A 35 2.06 6.15 -27.49
N VAL A 36 1.55 4.95 -27.30
CA VAL A 36 1.03 4.49 -26.02
C VAL A 36 1.78 3.22 -25.57
N GLY A 37 2.29 3.24 -24.34
CA GLY A 37 2.89 2.06 -23.70
C GLY A 37 2.06 1.60 -22.51
N ILE A 38 2.08 0.30 -22.23
CA ILE A 38 1.38 -0.32 -21.11
C ILE A 38 2.29 -1.30 -20.40
N ALA A 39 2.19 -1.36 -19.07
CA ALA A 39 2.86 -2.38 -18.27
C ALA A 39 2.06 -2.72 -17.02
N CYS A 40 2.22 -3.96 -16.58
CA CYS A 40 1.61 -4.49 -15.36
C CYS A 40 2.67 -4.83 -14.33
N ALA A 41 2.29 -4.82 -13.08
CA ALA A 41 3.11 -5.29 -11.98
C ALA A 41 2.29 -5.97 -10.89
N LEU A 42 2.96 -6.82 -10.13
CA LEU A 42 2.51 -7.29 -8.83
C LEU A 42 3.60 -6.96 -7.79
N LYS A 43 3.20 -6.61 -6.59
CA LYS A 43 4.11 -6.30 -5.48
C LYS A 43 3.54 -6.80 -4.17
N ASN A 44 4.36 -7.52 -3.43
CA ASN A 44 4.02 -8.01 -2.11
C ASN A 44 3.73 -6.87 -1.11
N ALA A 45 2.84 -7.15 -0.17
CA ALA A 45 2.69 -6.42 1.09
C ALA A 45 3.20 -7.32 2.22
N GLY A 46 4.12 -6.80 3.02
CA GLY A 46 4.84 -7.55 4.05
C GLY A 46 6.29 -7.87 3.68
N VAL A 47 7.09 -8.22 4.69
CA VAL A 47 8.48 -8.67 4.51
C VAL A 47 8.50 -10.06 3.91
N GLY A 48 7.66 -10.97 4.42
CA GLY A 48 7.46 -12.30 3.87
C GLY A 48 8.65 -13.26 3.98
N VAL A 49 8.66 -14.26 3.12
CA VAL A 49 9.71 -15.27 2.90
C VAL A 49 10.18 -15.97 4.18
N GLY A 50 9.27 -16.18 5.14
CA GLY A 50 9.56 -16.83 6.44
C GLY A 50 10.22 -15.92 7.46
N LEU A 51 10.44 -14.65 7.17
CA LEU A 51 10.96 -13.70 8.15
C LEU A 51 9.86 -13.26 9.13
N PRO A 52 10.19 -12.97 10.40
CA PRO A 52 9.22 -12.43 11.34
C PRO A 52 8.65 -11.09 10.86
N ASP A 53 7.32 -11.00 10.78
CA ASP A 53 6.64 -9.82 10.28
C ASP A 53 5.44 -9.45 11.17
N TYR A 54 5.68 -8.56 12.14
CA TYR A 54 4.72 -8.17 13.17
C TYR A 54 4.18 -6.77 12.93
N GLY A 55 2.85 -6.62 13.03
CA GLY A 55 2.20 -5.36 13.31
C GLY A 55 1.83 -5.29 14.80
N ARG A 56 2.06 -4.15 15.47
CA ARG A 56 1.72 -3.92 16.87
C ARG A 56 1.16 -2.52 17.07
N CYS A 57 0.11 -2.43 17.90
CA CYS A 57 -0.55 -1.18 18.20
C CYS A 57 -1.06 -1.19 19.65
N ARG A 58 -0.83 -0.09 20.35
CA ARG A 58 -1.37 0.16 21.69
C ARG A 58 -2.30 1.36 21.62
N LEU A 59 -3.51 1.21 22.16
CA LEU A 59 -4.50 2.28 22.31
C LEU A 59 -4.59 2.62 23.80
N VAL A 60 -4.57 3.92 24.12
CA VAL A 60 -4.77 4.44 25.46
C VAL A 60 -6.00 5.34 25.43
N VAL A 61 -6.88 5.23 26.41
CA VAL A 61 -8.06 6.12 26.51
C VAL A 61 -7.81 7.16 27.60
N GLU A 62 -7.82 8.43 27.23
CA GLU A 62 -7.63 9.56 28.13
C GLU A 62 -8.56 10.73 27.75
N GLY A 63 -9.34 11.26 28.71
CA GLY A 63 -10.24 12.38 28.49
C GLY A 63 -11.25 12.14 27.37
N GLY A 64 -11.81 10.91 27.27
CA GLY A 64 -12.75 10.55 26.21
C GLY A 64 -12.12 10.52 24.81
N THR A 65 -10.81 10.37 24.72
CA THR A 65 -10.04 10.33 23.46
C THR A 65 -9.23 9.04 23.40
N ILE A 66 -9.20 8.40 22.24
CA ILE A 66 -8.35 7.23 21.96
C ILE A 66 -7.00 7.73 21.41
N HIS A 67 -5.93 7.43 22.11
CA HIS A 67 -4.56 7.72 21.71
C HIS A 67 -3.90 6.50 21.08
N ILE A 68 -3.45 6.60 19.82
CA ILE A 68 -2.82 5.52 19.07
C ILE A 68 -1.30 5.63 19.21
N HIS A 69 -0.68 4.55 19.70
CA HIS A 69 0.76 4.37 19.77
C HIS A 69 1.16 3.12 18.97
N ALA A 70 1.95 3.30 17.91
CA ALA A 70 2.51 2.22 17.11
C ALA A 70 3.86 2.63 16.53
N GLY A 71 4.80 1.70 16.42
CA GLY A 71 6.13 1.96 15.86
C GLY A 71 6.15 2.19 14.34
N ALA A 72 5.00 2.22 13.69
CA ALA A 72 4.85 2.49 12.26
C ALA A 72 5.18 3.95 11.94
N SER A 73 6.36 4.21 11.40
CA SER A 73 6.81 5.57 11.08
C SER A 73 6.08 6.14 9.85
N CYS A 74 5.64 7.40 9.96
CA CYS A 74 5.15 8.16 8.81
C CYS A 74 6.34 8.80 8.09
N ILE A 75 6.54 8.44 6.82
CA ILE A 75 7.56 9.00 5.92
C ILE A 75 6.95 9.90 4.83
N GLY A 76 5.72 10.37 5.05
CA GLY A 76 4.92 11.13 4.10
C GLY A 76 3.71 10.37 3.53
N GLN A 77 3.64 9.04 3.72
CA GLN A 77 2.59 8.17 3.17
C GLN A 77 1.26 8.21 3.93
N GLY A 78 1.16 8.94 5.05
CA GLY A 78 -0.10 9.14 5.76
C GLY A 78 -0.55 7.98 6.65
N VAL A 79 0.37 7.13 7.14
CA VAL A 79 0.01 5.97 8.00
C VAL A 79 -0.79 6.36 9.23
N GLY A 80 -0.52 7.52 9.85
CA GLY A 80 -1.28 7.99 11.01
C GLY A 80 -2.75 8.22 10.69
N THR A 81 -3.06 8.82 9.54
CA THR A 81 -4.44 9.00 9.05
C THR A 81 -5.12 7.66 8.78
N VAL A 82 -4.43 6.75 8.12
CA VAL A 82 -4.95 5.41 7.82
C VAL A 82 -5.26 4.64 9.10
N LEU A 83 -4.34 4.60 10.07
CA LEU A 83 -4.57 3.93 11.35
C LEU A 83 -5.70 4.59 12.16
N THR A 84 -5.81 5.92 12.15
CA THR A 84 -6.92 6.64 12.77
C THR A 84 -8.26 6.19 12.19
N GLN A 85 -8.37 6.05 10.88
CA GLN A 85 -9.60 5.59 10.22
C GLN A 85 -9.92 4.12 10.51
N ILE A 86 -8.92 3.24 10.49
CA ILE A 86 -9.08 1.81 10.86
C ILE A 86 -9.55 1.68 12.31
N VAL A 87 -8.91 2.39 13.24
CA VAL A 87 -9.28 2.37 14.67
C VAL A 87 -10.68 2.94 14.87
N SER A 88 -11.02 4.05 14.19
CA SER A 88 -12.37 4.64 14.24
C SER A 88 -13.44 3.64 13.83
N GLN A 89 -13.25 2.98 12.70
CA GLN A 89 -14.18 1.98 12.19
C GLN A 89 -14.31 0.81 13.15
N ALA A 90 -13.19 0.28 13.66
CA ALA A 90 -13.16 -0.89 14.52
C ALA A 90 -13.72 -0.61 15.93
N ALA A 91 -13.43 0.56 16.50
CA ALA A 91 -13.96 0.98 17.80
C ALA A 91 -15.44 1.42 17.73
N GLY A 92 -15.91 1.84 16.56
CA GLY A 92 -17.21 2.50 16.40
C GLY A 92 -17.23 3.90 17.04
N ALA A 93 -16.07 4.57 17.06
CA ALA A 93 -15.86 5.89 17.66
C ALA A 93 -15.59 6.95 16.58
N PRO A 94 -15.97 8.22 16.78
CA PRO A 94 -15.75 9.27 15.77
C PRO A 94 -14.26 9.60 15.66
N VAL A 95 -13.80 9.85 14.43
CA VAL A 95 -12.39 10.22 14.12
C VAL A 95 -11.92 11.44 14.92
N SER A 96 -12.82 12.38 15.23
CA SER A 96 -12.51 13.56 16.04
C SER A 96 -12.00 13.26 17.46
N HIS A 97 -12.32 12.07 18.00
CA HIS A 97 -11.87 11.60 19.32
C HIS A 97 -10.77 10.52 19.21
N ILE A 98 -9.98 10.55 18.14
CA ILE A 98 -8.84 9.69 17.98
C ILE A 98 -7.61 10.54 17.65
N ARG A 99 -6.50 10.26 18.33
CA ARG A 99 -5.23 10.99 18.16
C ARG A 99 -4.10 10.00 17.84
N TRP A 100 -3.48 10.21 16.70
CA TRP A 100 -2.24 9.55 16.35
C TRP A 100 -1.07 10.26 17.02
N HIS A 101 -0.18 9.48 17.63
CA HIS A 101 1.09 9.98 18.15
C HIS A 101 2.24 9.53 17.24
N ASN A 102 3.14 10.47 16.93
CA ASN A 102 4.37 10.11 16.23
C ASN A 102 5.12 9.03 17.04
N PRO A 103 5.65 8.00 16.38
CA PRO A 103 6.28 6.89 17.08
C PRO A 103 7.50 7.34 17.90
N SER A 104 7.56 6.84 19.11
CA SER A 104 8.71 6.99 20.02
C SER A 104 9.03 5.63 20.61
N THR A 105 10.30 5.26 20.65
CA THR A 105 10.75 4.00 21.26
C THR A 105 10.45 3.90 22.76
N ALA A 106 10.14 5.04 23.39
CA ALA A 106 9.73 5.07 24.81
C ALA A 106 8.26 4.68 25.04
N THR A 107 7.38 4.88 24.04
CA THR A 107 5.92 4.75 24.24
C THR A 107 5.23 3.84 23.23
N ALA A 108 5.78 3.69 22.04
CA ALA A 108 5.17 2.90 20.98
C ALA A 108 5.73 1.45 20.99
N PRO A 109 4.87 0.43 20.87
CA PRO A 109 5.35 -0.93 20.63
C PRO A 109 6.03 -1.03 19.27
N ASP A 110 7.05 -1.86 19.16
CA ASP A 110 7.73 -2.14 17.89
C ASP A 110 6.74 -2.76 16.90
N ALA A 111 6.48 -2.06 15.80
CA ALA A 111 5.60 -2.49 14.73
C ALA A 111 6.39 -2.90 13.47
N GLY A 112 7.67 -3.15 13.59
CA GLY A 112 8.56 -3.48 12.50
C GLY A 112 8.88 -2.28 11.59
N THR A 113 9.69 -2.52 10.57
CA THR A 113 10.12 -1.49 9.63
C THR A 113 8.97 -0.92 8.79
N THR A 114 9.02 0.37 8.46
CA THR A 114 8.15 0.99 7.44
C THR A 114 8.79 0.78 6.06
N SER A 115 8.66 -0.43 5.54
CA SER A 115 9.17 -0.90 4.25
C SER A 115 8.29 -2.07 3.78
N GLY A 116 8.44 -2.53 2.53
CA GLY A 116 7.70 -3.68 2.01
C GLY A 116 6.19 -3.46 1.92
N SER A 117 5.71 -2.22 1.88
CA SER A 117 4.28 -1.86 1.80
C SER A 117 3.42 -2.49 2.91
N ARG A 118 3.98 -2.70 4.10
CA ARG A 118 3.39 -3.57 5.13
C ARG A 118 2.50 -2.88 6.16
N GLN A 119 2.69 -1.58 6.42
CA GLN A 119 2.07 -0.94 7.59
C GLN A 119 0.54 -0.92 7.56
N THR A 120 -0.08 -0.62 6.42
CA THR A 120 -1.54 -0.64 6.28
C THR A 120 -2.12 -2.04 6.55
N THR A 121 -1.46 -3.08 6.04
CA THR A 121 -1.94 -4.47 6.17
C THR A 121 -1.67 -5.02 7.58
N LEU A 122 -0.42 -4.97 8.07
CA LEU A 122 -0.03 -5.61 9.32
C LEU A 122 -0.34 -4.75 10.55
N THR A 123 0.15 -3.50 10.57
CA THR A 123 -0.11 -2.60 11.70
C THR A 123 -1.56 -2.12 11.70
N GLY A 124 -2.19 -1.99 10.52
CA GLY A 124 -3.63 -1.76 10.40
C GLY A 124 -4.45 -2.87 11.06
N GLU A 125 -4.08 -4.15 10.86
CA GLU A 125 -4.74 -5.27 11.54
C GLU A 125 -4.50 -5.25 13.04
N ALA A 126 -3.30 -4.94 13.50
CA ALA A 126 -3.01 -4.79 14.91
C ALA A 126 -3.87 -3.67 15.56
N GLY A 127 -3.98 -2.52 14.90
CA GLY A 127 -4.85 -1.43 15.32
C GLY A 127 -6.33 -1.83 15.35
N ARG A 128 -6.80 -2.58 14.34
CA ARG A 128 -8.16 -3.13 14.31
C ARG A 128 -8.43 -4.06 15.50
N ARG A 129 -7.50 -4.96 15.82
CA ARG A 129 -7.63 -5.88 16.96
C ARG A 129 -7.67 -5.15 18.30
N ALA A 130 -6.78 -4.18 18.53
CA ALA A 130 -6.79 -3.35 19.73
C ALA A 130 -8.12 -2.58 19.87
N ALA A 131 -8.60 -1.98 18.78
CA ALA A 131 -9.85 -1.24 18.75
C ALA A 131 -11.08 -2.12 18.97
N LYS A 132 -11.09 -3.35 18.46
CA LYS A 132 -12.15 -4.31 18.76
C LYS A 132 -12.16 -4.73 20.23
N ALA A 133 -11.00 -4.88 20.86
CA ALA A 133 -10.92 -5.15 22.31
C ALA A 133 -11.50 -3.97 23.12
N LEU A 134 -11.14 -2.74 22.77
CA LEU A 134 -11.73 -1.53 23.33
C LEU A 134 -13.25 -1.48 23.12
N ARG A 135 -13.72 -1.78 21.91
CA ARG A 135 -15.15 -1.83 21.58
C ARG A 135 -15.93 -2.80 22.47
N ARG A 136 -15.41 -4.02 22.68
CA ARG A 136 -16.03 -5.01 23.59
C ARG A 136 -16.11 -4.49 25.03
N ALA A 137 -15.06 -3.79 25.51
CA ALA A 137 -15.07 -3.17 26.82
C ALA A 137 -16.14 -2.07 26.93
N LEU A 138 -16.37 -1.25 25.88
CA LEU A 138 -17.45 -0.26 25.84
C LEU A 138 -18.83 -0.94 25.91
N PHE A 139 -19.05 -2.00 25.14
CA PHE A 139 -20.30 -2.76 25.23
C PHE A 139 -20.56 -3.24 26.65
N ALA A 140 -19.56 -3.84 27.31
CA ALA A 140 -19.66 -4.31 28.68
C ALA A 140 -19.96 -3.17 29.68
N ARG A 141 -19.25 -2.04 29.56
CA ARG A 141 -19.48 -0.85 30.43
C ARG A 141 -20.87 -0.27 30.29
N LYS A 142 -21.45 -0.36 29.10
CA LYS A 142 -22.82 0.14 28.83
C LYS A 142 -23.89 -0.91 29.05
N GLY A 143 -23.57 -2.12 29.49
CA GLY A 143 -24.51 -3.23 29.63
C GLY A 143 -25.12 -3.70 28.32
N LEU A 144 -24.44 -3.45 27.18
CA LEU A 144 -24.88 -3.88 25.86
C LEU A 144 -24.36 -5.29 25.54
N VAL A 145 -25.11 -6.02 24.74
CA VAL A 145 -24.69 -7.36 24.27
C VAL A 145 -23.85 -7.23 23.03
N TYR A 146 -22.62 -7.75 23.07
CA TYR A 146 -21.74 -7.84 21.91
C TYR A 146 -21.90 -9.20 21.25
N VAL A 147 -22.38 -9.21 20.00
CA VAL A 147 -22.60 -10.44 19.22
C VAL A 147 -21.67 -10.46 18.03
N SER A 148 -20.85 -11.49 17.91
CA SER A 148 -19.98 -11.75 16.77
C SER A 148 -19.84 -13.24 16.52
N SER A 149 -19.47 -13.60 15.28
CA SER A 149 -19.04 -14.93 14.88
C SER A 149 -17.60 -14.87 14.42
N SER A 150 -16.90 -16.00 14.49
CA SER A 150 -15.53 -16.13 14.00
C SER A 150 -15.41 -17.34 13.10
N THR A 151 -14.84 -17.14 11.91
CA THR A 151 -14.56 -18.20 10.94
C THR A 151 -13.07 -18.21 10.59
N PRO A 152 -12.49 -19.38 10.26
CA PRO A 152 -11.13 -19.39 9.72
C PRO A 152 -11.03 -18.56 8.43
N SER A 153 -9.90 -17.86 8.25
CA SER A 153 -9.62 -17.19 6.98
C SER A 153 -9.52 -18.20 5.85
N ALA A 154 -10.07 -17.83 4.70
CA ALA A 154 -9.96 -18.62 3.48
C ALA A 154 -8.56 -18.52 2.83
N TYR A 155 -7.71 -17.56 3.26
CA TYR A 155 -6.48 -17.20 2.59
C TYR A 155 -5.23 -17.23 3.46
N LEU A 156 -5.39 -17.09 4.78
CA LEU A 156 -4.29 -16.96 5.72
C LEU A 156 -4.38 -18.04 6.79
N GLU A 157 -3.31 -18.82 6.94
CA GLU A 157 -3.20 -19.82 8.02
C GLU A 157 -3.25 -19.14 9.40
N ASP A 158 -3.93 -19.76 10.35
CA ASP A 158 -4.05 -19.32 11.75
C ASP A 158 -4.71 -17.94 11.94
N VAL A 159 -5.42 -17.43 10.94
CA VAL A 159 -6.19 -16.19 11.05
C VAL A 159 -7.67 -16.50 11.19
N MET A 160 -8.29 -15.95 12.24
CA MET A 160 -9.74 -15.98 12.44
C MET A 160 -10.34 -14.64 12.01
N VAL A 161 -11.32 -14.71 11.14
CA VAL A 161 -12.12 -13.56 10.67
C VAL A 161 -13.29 -13.39 11.61
N GLU A 162 -13.32 -12.26 12.34
CA GLU A 162 -14.43 -11.93 13.21
C GLU A 162 -15.41 -10.99 12.52
N GLU A 163 -16.66 -11.41 12.44
CA GLU A 163 -17.76 -10.61 11.91
C GLU A 163 -18.76 -10.28 13.02
N GLU A 164 -19.03 -9.00 13.23
CA GLU A 164 -20.05 -8.52 14.17
C GLU A 164 -21.45 -8.73 13.55
N SER A 165 -22.45 -9.00 14.41
CA SER A 165 -23.85 -8.96 13.93
C SER A 165 -24.19 -7.56 13.40
N PRO A 166 -25.18 -7.39 12.51
CA PRO A 166 -25.59 -6.09 12.01
C PRO A 166 -25.95 -5.11 13.14
N GLU A 167 -26.59 -5.57 14.19
CA GLU A 167 -26.97 -4.77 15.36
C GLU A 167 -25.72 -4.32 16.14
N THR A 168 -24.77 -5.21 16.38
CA THR A 168 -23.49 -4.87 17.02
C THR A 168 -22.72 -3.87 16.15
N ALA A 169 -22.61 -4.13 14.86
CA ALA A 169 -21.88 -3.28 13.91
C ALA A 169 -22.49 -1.88 13.79
N ALA A 170 -23.81 -1.72 14.02
CA ALA A 170 -24.51 -0.43 13.95
C ALA A 170 -24.25 0.48 15.16
N VAL A 171 -23.82 -0.06 16.32
CA VAL A 171 -23.56 0.74 17.53
C VAL A 171 -22.42 1.73 17.29
N ARG A 172 -22.64 2.98 17.67
CA ARG A 172 -21.62 4.05 17.67
C ARG A 172 -21.48 4.62 19.07
N PHE A 173 -20.28 5.02 19.41
CA PHE A 173 -19.92 5.55 20.73
C PHE A 173 -19.58 7.04 20.62
N THR A 174 -19.90 7.79 21.68
CA THR A 174 -19.58 9.21 21.84
C THR A 174 -18.30 9.41 22.65
N ALA A 175 -17.88 10.65 22.84
CA ALA A 175 -16.77 10.99 23.73
C ALA A 175 -17.08 10.63 25.20
N GLU A 176 -18.32 10.84 25.64
CA GLU A 176 -18.77 10.48 26.99
C GLU A 176 -18.73 8.97 27.19
N ASP A 177 -19.08 8.18 26.17
CA ASP A 177 -18.95 6.73 26.22
C ASP A 177 -17.47 6.31 26.34
N LEU A 178 -16.57 6.93 25.58
CA LEU A 178 -15.14 6.68 25.66
C LEU A 178 -14.58 7.02 27.05
N ALA A 179 -15.04 8.09 27.68
CA ALA A 179 -14.62 8.48 29.03
C ALA A 179 -14.92 7.42 30.10
N LEU A 180 -15.85 6.47 29.85
CA LEU A 180 -16.08 5.32 30.73
C LEU A 180 -14.89 4.36 30.80
N LEU A 181 -13.94 4.50 29.88
CA LEU A 181 -12.72 3.70 29.76
C LEU A 181 -11.45 4.51 30.04
N ASP A 182 -11.56 5.73 30.58
CA ASP A 182 -10.40 6.56 30.88
C ASP A 182 -9.38 5.81 31.76
N GLY A 183 -8.09 5.94 31.41
CA GLY A 183 -6.99 5.27 32.07
C GLY A 183 -6.80 3.82 31.65
N THR A 184 -7.58 3.28 30.70
CA THR A 184 -7.40 1.91 30.21
C THR A 184 -6.54 1.85 28.95
N GLU A 185 -5.90 0.69 28.76
CA GLU A 185 -5.07 0.41 27.60
C GLU A 185 -5.54 -0.86 26.88
N TYR A 186 -5.40 -0.87 25.55
CA TYR A 186 -5.72 -2.01 24.68
C TYR A 186 -4.57 -2.26 23.74
N TYR A 187 -4.13 -3.50 23.67
CA TYR A 187 -3.03 -3.93 22.83
C TYR A 187 -3.53 -4.86 21.71
N GLY A 188 -3.01 -4.65 20.52
CA GLY A 188 -3.23 -5.53 19.37
C GLY A 188 -1.93 -5.90 18.71
N GLU A 189 -1.85 -7.15 18.31
CA GLU A 189 -0.75 -7.71 17.54
C GLU A 189 -1.28 -8.54 16.38
N TYR A 190 -0.60 -8.47 15.25
CA TYR A 190 -0.78 -9.36 14.12
C TYR A 190 0.58 -9.85 13.64
N TYR A 191 0.70 -11.16 13.50
CA TYR A 191 1.86 -11.82 12.90
C TYR A 191 1.51 -12.29 11.50
N GLY A 192 2.18 -11.74 10.50
CA GLY A 192 2.07 -12.16 9.11
C GLY A 192 2.85 -13.44 8.86
N LYS A 193 2.22 -14.60 9.08
CA LYS A 193 2.85 -15.91 8.89
C LYS A 193 3.12 -16.16 7.42
N THR A 194 4.37 -16.48 7.10
CA THR A 194 4.82 -16.83 5.74
C THR A 194 5.82 -17.97 5.79
N ASP A 195 6.06 -18.61 4.66
CA ASP A 195 6.96 -19.74 4.55
C ASP A 195 8.35 -19.33 4.04
N ALA A 196 9.39 -19.95 4.58
CA ALA A 196 10.75 -19.79 4.10
C ALA A 196 10.87 -20.36 2.68
N MET A 197 11.30 -19.53 1.73
CA MET A 197 11.42 -19.93 0.33
C MET A 197 12.53 -20.97 0.13
N GLY A 198 12.20 -22.02 -0.62
CA GLY A 198 13.13 -23.11 -0.95
C GLY A 198 13.44 -24.10 0.19
N THR A 199 13.01 -23.80 1.43
CA THR A 199 13.30 -24.67 2.61
C THR A 199 12.06 -25.10 3.38
N SER A 200 10.87 -24.58 3.04
CA SER A 200 9.61 -24.90 3.74
C SER A 200 9.13 -26.35 3.53
N GLY A 201 9.61 -27.03 2.49
CA GLY A 201 9.12 -28.36 2.10
C GLY A 201 7.70 -28.35 1.49
N LYS A 202 7.06 -27.19 1.35
CA LYS A 202 5.75 -27.05 0.70
C LYS A 202 5.89 -26.91 -0.81
N GLU A 203 5.02 -27.55 -1.57
CA GLU A 203 4.93 -27.38 -3.03
C GLU A 203 4.53 -25.94 -3.39
N HIS A 204 3.61 -25.36 -2.64
CA HIS A 204 3.11 -24.01 -2.81
C HIS A 204 3.31 -23.19 -1.53
N PRO A 205 4.53 -22.67 -1.27
CA PRO A 205 4.81 -21.89 -0.09
C PRO A 205 4.10 -20.52 -0.14
N VAL A 206 3.58 -20.07 1.00
CA VAL A 206 3.04 -18.71 1.17
C VAL A 206 4.22 -17.76 1.37
N SER A 207 4.66 -17.10 0.31
CA SER A 207 5.81 -16.19 0.38
C SER A 207 5.48 -14.85 1.04
N HIS A 208 4.26 -14.33 0.84
CA HIS A 208 3.81 -13.06 1.40
C HIS A 208 2.32 -13.11 1.76
N VAL A 209 1.92 -12.29 2.75
CA VAL A 209 0.53 -12.25 3.25
C VAL A 209 -0.46 -11.66 2.26
N ALA A 210 -0.01 -10.77 1.38
CA ALA A 210 -0.84 -10.13 0.35
C ALA A 210 -0.01 -9.65 -0.83
N TYR A 211 -0.68 -9.38 -1.96
CA TYR A 211 -0.12 -8.73 -3.14
C TYR A 211 -1.04 -7.62 -3.62
N GLY A 212 -0.44 -6.45 -3.93
CA GLY A 212 -1.07 -5.42 -4.75
C GLY A 212 -0.79 -5.67 -6.23
N TYR A 213 -1.70 -5.22 -7.09
CA TYR A 213 -1.60 -5.32 -8.55
C TYR A 213 -1.79 -3.96 -9.17
N ALA A 214 -1.08 -3.69 -10.26
CA ALA A 214 -1.19 -2.43 -10.96
C ALA A 214 -0.99 -2.58 -12.46
N THR A 215 -1.65 -1.69 -13.21
CA THR A 215 -1.42 -1.50 -14.64
C THR A 215 -1.29 -0.01 -14.92
N HIS A 216 -0.16 0.39 -15.55
CA HIS A 216 0.08 1.76 -15.97
C HIS A 216 0.05 1.89 -17.48
N VAL A 217 -0.51 3.00 -17.97
CA VAL A 217 -0.48 3.42 -19.37
C VAL A 217 0.24 4.75 -19.46
N CYS A 218 1.26 4.82 -20.33
CA CYS A 218 1.96 6.05 -20.70
C CYS A 218 1.53 6.48 -22.08
N ILE A 219 1.15 7.74 -22.23
CA ILE A 219 0.73 8.36 -23.50
C ILE A 219 1.70 9.50 -23.79
N LEU A 220 2.31 9.50 -25.00
CA LEU A 220 3.21 10.57 -25.44
C LEU A 220 2.51 11.52 -26.41
N ASN A 221 2.99 12.76 -26.44
CA ASN A 221 2.75 13.71 -27.50
C ASN A 221 3.63 13.39 -28.72
N GLU A 222 3.36 14.03 -29.84
CA GLU A 222 4.15 13.89 -31.10
C GLU A 222 5.63 14.29 -30.92
N ASP A 223 5.90 15.23 -30.02
CA ASP A 223 7.26 15.69 -29.70
C ASP A 223 8.00 14.76 -28.69
N GLY A 224 7.39 13.65 -28.28
CA GLY A 224 7.95 12.70 -27.34
C GLY A 224 7.83 13.11 -25.87
N THR A 225 7.20 14.23 -25.54
CA THR A 225 6.87 14.54 -24.13
C THR A 225 5.74 13.67 -23.62
N ILE A 226 5.74 13.33 -22.31
CA ILE A 226 4.64 12.57 -21.73
C ILE A 226 3.42 13.48 -21.64
N LYS A 227 2.35 13.10 -22.33
CA LYS A 227 1.06 13.78 -22.28
C LYS A 227 0.30 13.46 -21.01
N LYS A 228 0.29 12.18 -20.63
CA LYS A 228 -0.50 11.68 -19.52
C LYS A 228 -0.01 10.29 -19.05
N MET A 229 -0.12 10.05 -17.76
CA MET A 229 -0.03 8.72 -17.17
C MET A 229 -1.39 8.31 -16.65
N VAL A 230 -1.80 7.04 -16.87
CA VAL A 230 -2.98 6.45 -16.24
C VAL A 230 -2.52 5.26 -15.43
N ALA A 231 -2.79 5.29 -14.13
CA ALA A 231 -2.26 4.35 -13.15
C ALA A 231 -3.41 3.67 -12.39
N CYS A 232 -3.73 2.44 -12.78
CA CYS A 232 -4.76 1.63 -12.15
C CYS A 232 -4.14 0.68 -11.13
N HIS A 233 -4.68 0.68 -9.90
CA HIS A 233 -4.17 -0.13 -8.79
C HIS A 233 -5.30 -0.88 -8.09
N ASP A 234 -5.15 -2.19 -7.96
CA ASP A 234 -5.92 -2.97 -7.00
C ASP A 234 -5.25 -2.89 -5.62
N VAL A 235 -5.97 -2.32 -4.67
CA VAL A 235 -5.49 -2.02 -3.31
C VAL A 235 -6.30 -2.77 -2.24
N GLY A 236 -7.10 -3.76 -2.66
CA GLY A 236 -8.02 -4.47 -1.78
C GLY A 236 -9.14 -3.54 -1.30
N LYS A 237 -8.93 -2.85 -0.17
CA LYS A 237 -9.86 -1.85 0.39
C LYS A 237 -9.22 -0.46 0.45
N VAL A 238 -9.88 0.52 -0.11
CA VAL A 238 -9.47 1.93 0.01
C VAL A 238 -9.84 2.44 1.40
N VAL A 239 -8.83 2.78 2.21
CA VAL A 239 -9.04 3.35 3.55
C VAL A 239 -9.16 4.88 3.48
N ASN A 240 -8.23 5.54 2.78
CA ASN A 240 -8.27 6.98 2.56
C ASN A 240 -8.07 7.30 1.08
N PRO A 241 -9.13 7.69 0.35
CA PRO A 241 -9.05 7.93 -1.10
C PRO A 241 -8.03 8.99 -1.48
N ARG A 242 -7.98 10.14 -0.78
CA ARG A 242 -7.05 11.24 -1.08
C ARG A 242 -5.58 10.86 -0.86
N SER A 243 -5.31 10.19 0.27
CA SER A 243 -3.93 9.73 0.54
C SER A 243 -3.49 8.68 -0.47
N LEU A 244 -4.40 7.80 -0.88
CA LEU A 244 -4.13 6.78 -1.89
C LEU A 244 -3.84 7.41 -3.25
N GLU A 245 -4.68 8.34 -3.71
CA GLU A 245 -4.48 9.09 -4.95
C GLU A 245 -3.10 9.76 -4.97
N GLY A 246 -2.76 10.51 -3.91
CA GLY A 246 -1.45 11.14 -3.79
C GLY A 246 -0.27 10.15 -3.77
N GLN A 247 -0.44 8.93 -3.22
CA GLN A 247 0.59 7.89 -3.30
C GLN A 247 0.74 7.34 -4.72
N ILE A 248 -0.36 7.14 -5.44
CA ILE A 248 -0.33 6.67 -6.84
C ILE A 248 0.33 7.73 -7.73
N GLU A 249 -0.07 8.99 -7.61
CA GLU A 249 0.53 10.10 -8.36
C GLU A 249 2.02 10.24 -8.09
N GLY A 250 2.41 10.32 -6.80
CA GLY A 250 3.80 10.48 -6.38
C GLY A 250 4.69 9.33 -6.82
N GLY A 251 4.23 8.08 -6.67
CA GLY A 251 4.96 6.90 -7.13
C GLY A 251 5.10 6.84 -8.64
N THR A 252 4.05 7.20 -9.39
CA THR A 252 4.10 7.29 -10.86
C THR A 252 5.11 8.34 -11.32
N ILE A 253 5.13 9.53 -10.73
CA ILE A 253 6.12 10.58 -11.06
C ILE A 253 7.54 10.13 -10.71
N MET A 254 7.73 9.45 -9.58
CA MET A 254 9.02 8.84 -9.22
C MET A 254 9.48 7.83 -10.27
N GLY A 255 8.56 6.96 -10.75
CA GLY A 255 8.82 6.01 -11.82
C GLY A 255 9.16 6.67 -13.16
N CYS A 256 8.56 7.83 -13.49
CA CYS A 256 8.95 8.65 -14.65
C CYS A 256 10.39 9.15 -14.52
N GLY A 257 10.80 9.61 -13.33
CA GLY A 257 12.17 10.02 -13.06
C GLY A 257 13.16 8.89 -13.28
N TYR A 258 12.86 7.73 -12.73
CA TYR A 258 13.68 6.52 -12.91
C TYR A 258 13.82 6.13 -14.38
N ALA A 259 12.73 6.21 -15.16
CA ALA A 259 12.75 5.89 -16.58
C ALA A 259 13.54 6.90 -17.43
N LEU A 260 13.54 8.20 -17.07
CA LEU A 260 13.90 9.27 -18.01
C LEU A 260 15.09 10.14 -17.61
N THR A 261 15.33 10.34 -16.30
CA THR A 261 16.26 11.41 -15.87
C THR A 261 17.19 11.03 -14.75
N GLU A 262 16.85 10.03 -13.94
CA GLU A 262 17.60 9.71 -12.73
C GLU A 262 18.79 8.81 -13.01
N GLN A 263 19.95 9.17 -12.45
CA GLN A 263 21.14 8.34 -12.46
C GLN A 263 21.83 8.44 -11.10
N TYR A 264 22.34 7.29 -10.64
CA TYR A 264 23.20 7.18 -9.48
C TYR A 264 24.53 6.58 -9.88
N PRO A 265 25.43 7.38 -10.52
CA PRO A 265 26.68 6.87 -11.05
C PRO A 265 27.63 6.46 -9.93
N LEU A 266 28.24 5.30 -10.11
CA LEU A 266 29.23 4.74 -9.19
C LEU A 266 30.59 4.58 -9.93
N ASP A 267 31.66 4.85 -9.22
CA ASP A 267 33.01 4.46 -9.62
C ASP A 267 33.59 3.54 -8.55
N HIS A 268 33.91 2.29 -8.93
CA HIS A 268 34.37 1.25 -8.00
C HIS A 268 33.51 1.14 -6.73
N GLY A 269 32.17 1.21 -6.87
CA GLY A 269 31.20 1.12 -5.76
C GLY A 269 31.06 2.43 -4.95
N ARG A 270 31.72 3.52 -5.34
CA ARG A 270 31.61 4.84 -4.68
C ARG A 270 30.73 5.78 -5.50
N PRO A 271 29.76 6.47 -4.89
CA PRO A 271 28.96 7.48 -5.58
C PRO A 271 29.84 8.62 -6.12
N THR A 272 29.67 8.94 -7.40
CA THR A 272 30.35 10.08 -8.04
C THR A 272 29.45 11.28 -8.30
N ALA A 273 28.13 11.10 -8.11
CA ALA A 273 27.18 12.19 -8.21
C ALA A 273 27.31 13.17 -7.04
N LYS A 274 27.27 14.46 -7.36
CA LYS A 274 27.17 15.52 -6.35
C LYS A 274 25.73 15.63 -5.85
N TYR A 275 25.53 16.13 -4.62
CA TYR A 275 24.21 16.45 -4.09
C TYR A 275 23.42 17.33 -5.08
N GLY A 276 22.14 17.02 -5.25
CA GLY A 276 21.23 17.73 -6.17
C GLY A 276 21.43 17.44 -7.66
N THR A 277 22.35 16.53 -8.04
CA THR A 277 22.63 16.23 -9.47
C THR A 277 22.13 14.86 -9.93
N LEU A 278 21.36 14.14 -9.10
CA LEU A 278 20.85 12.80 -9.43
C LEU A 278 19.80 12.81 -10.57
N GLY A 279 19.16 13.95 -10.82
CA GLY A 279 18.18 14.08 -11.90
C GLY A 279 16.75 13.76 -11.54
N LEU A 280 16.38 13.95 -10.29
CA LEU A 280 15.00 13.79 -9.85
C LEU A 280 14.04 14.52 -10.80
N PHE A 281 12.95 13.86 -11.13
CA PHE A 281 11.92 14.44 -11.99
C PHE A 281 11.28 15.63 -11.26
N ARG A 282 11.12 16.75 -11.99
CA ARG A 282 10.67 18.00 -11.39
C ARG A 282 9.20 18.26 -11.70
N ALA A 283 8.53 18.97 -10.80
CA ALA A 283 7.10 19.28 -10.91
C ALA A 283 6.74 20.05 -12.20
N ASP A 284 7.65 20.91 -12.70
CA ASP A 284 7.45 21.64 -13.97
C ASP A 284 7.43 20.76 -15.22
N LYS A 285 7.84 19.49 -15.08
CA LYS A 285 7.84 18.48 -16.15
C LYS A 285 6.90 17.32 -15.89
N ALA A 286 6.26 17.33 -14.73
CA ALA A 286 5.36 16.25 -14.34
C ALA A 286 4.13 16.22 -15.27
N PRO A 287 3.81 15.08 -15.89
CA PRO A 287 2.58 14.93 -16.64
C PRO A 287 1.37 14.85 -15.71
N ASP A 288 0.17 15.02 -16.27
CA ASP A 288 -1.06 14.65 -15.60
C ASP A 288 -1.05 13.15 -15.27
N VAL A 289 -1.39 12.80 -14.03
CA VAL A 289 -1.57 11.42 -13.61
C VAL A 289 -3.03 11.18 -13.25
N ILE A 290 -3.65 10.18 -13.89
CA ILE A 290 -4.99 9.72 -13.53
C ILE A 290 -4.83 8.47 -12.68
N ALA A 291 -5.13 8.58 -11.39
CA ALA A 291 -5.17 7.47 -10.46
C ALA A 291 -6.52 6.77 -10.52
N ILE A 292 -6.52 5.45 -10.72
CA ILE A 292 -7.73 4.60 -10.73
C ILE A 292 -7.58 3.54 -9.65
N PRO A 293 -8.09 3.77 -8.43
CA PRO A 293 -8.11 2.74 -7.41
C PRO A 293 -9.21 1.71 -7.71
N LEU A 294 -8.87 0.43 -7.59
CA LEU A 294 -9.79 -0.69 -7.61
C LEU A 294 -9.85 -1.34 -6.23
N GLU A 295 -11.03 -1.73 -5.82
CA GLU A 295 -11.28 -2.51 -4.63
C GLU A 295 -11.69 -3.92 -5.01
N LYS A 296 -10.76 -4.87 -4.98
CA LYS A 296 -11.10 -6.29 -5.05
C LYS A 296 -11.02 -6.86 -3.65
N LYS A 297 -12.13 -7.47 -3.19
CA LYS A 297 -12.19 -8.06 -1.84
C LYS A 297 -10.97 -8.96 -1.63
N GLY A 298 -10.10 -8.51 -0.74
CA GLY A 298 -8.75 -9.03 -0.57
C GLY A 298 -8.62 -9.93 0.65
N VAL A 299 -7.44 -9.93 1.23
CA VAL A 299 -7.10 -10.67 2.44
C VAL A 299 -7.98 -10.30 3.62
N ASP A 300 -8.18 -11.25 4.54
CA ASP A 300 -9.10 -11.13 5.68
C ASP A 300 -8.51 -10.34 6.87
N VAL A 301 -7.51 -9.49 6.62
CA VAL A 301 -6.87 -8.64 7.62
C VAL A 301 -6.98 -7.17 7.23
N SER A 302 -6.99 -6.27 8.20
CA SER A 302 -7.05 -4.81 7.98
C SER A 302 -8.20 -4.39 7.04
N TYR A 303 -9.38 -5.03 7.18
CA TYR A 303 -10.53 -4.86 6.27
C TYR A 303 -10.26 -5.16 4.80
N GLY A 304 -9.22 -5.90 4.49
CA GLY A 304 -8.78 -6.20 3.13
C GLY A 304 -7.87 -5.14 2.52
N ALA A 305 -7.43 -4.14 3.28
CA ALA A 305 -6.55 -3.08 2.77
C ALA A 305 -5.12 -3.58 2.56
N ILE A 306 -4.57 -3.28 1.40
CA ILE A 306 -3.21 -3.66 0.98
C ILE A 306 -2.34 -2.40 0.92
N GLY A 307 -1.13 -2.47 1.47
CA GLY A 307 -0.15 -1.38 1.38
C GLY A 307 0.33 -1.15 -0.05
N VAL A 308 0.50 0.12 -0.44
CA VAL A 308 0.79 0.51 -1.83
C VAL A 308 2.07 1.36 -1.98
N GLY A 309 2.96 1.32 -0.98
CA GLY A 309 4.15 2.19 -0.98
C GLY A 309 5.04 2.02 -2.20
N GLU A 310 5.29 0.80 -2.66
CA GLU A 310 6.22 0.54 -3.78
C GLU A 310 5.52 0.25 -5.10
N ILE A 311 4.34 -0.43 -5.10
CA ILE A 311 3.65 -0.84 -6.33
C ILE A 311 3.34 0.35 -7.25
N THR A 312 3.15 1.53 -6.67
CA THR A 312 2.79 2.76 -7.39
C THR A 312 3.87 3.26 -8.36
N SER A 313 5.12 2.82 -8.23
CA SER A 313 6.22 3.20 -9.12
C SER A 313 6.64 2.07 -10.08
N ILE A 314 6.31 0.81 -9.79
CA ILE A 314 6.89 -0.34 -10.49
C ILE A 314 6.50 -0.42 -11.97
N PRO A 315 5.22 -0.34 -12.38
CA PRO A 315 4.87 -0.47 -13.80
C PRO A 315 5.19 0.78 -14.62
N THR A 316 5.58 1.90 -14.02
CA THR A 316 5.78 3.17 -14.73
C THR A 316 6.90 3.09 -15.74
N ALA A 317 8.10 2.69 -15.33
CA ALA A 317 9.27 2.68 -16.23
C ALA A 317 9.06 1.78 -17.45
N PRO A 318 8.58 0.54 -17.35
CA PRO A 318 8.30 -0.28 -18.53
C PRO A 318 7.14 0.25 -19.38
N ALA A 319 6.12 0.90 -18.80
CA ALA A 319 5.07 1.56 -19.59
C ALA A 319 5.64 2.73 -20.40
N VAL A 320 6.51 3.55 -19.80
CA VAL A 320 7.21 4.64 -20.45
C VAL A 320 8.11 4.09 -21.57
N ALA A 321 8.91 3.07 -21.31
CA ALA A 321 9.77 2.45 -22.33
C ALA A 321 8.98 1.90 -23.52
N GLY A 322 7.83 1.26 -23.27
CA GLY A 322 6.92 0.79 -24.31
C GLY A 322 6.33 1.93 -25.17
N ALA A 323 6.02 3.06 -24.56
CA ALA A 323 5.55 4.25 -25.30
C ALA A 323 6.65 4.84 -26.20
N TYR A 324 7.87 4.96 -25.70
CA TYR A 324 9.01 5.43 -26.51
C TYR A 324 9.37 4.46 -27.63
N TYR A 325 9.31 3.16 -27.40
CA TYR A 325 9.50 2.19 -28.49
C TYR A 325 8.49 2.38 -29.62
N ARG A 326 7.24 2.72 -29.32
CA ARG A 326 6.24 3.06 -30.35
C ARG A 326 6.47 4.42 -31.01
N TRP A 327 7.08 5.36 -30.28
CA TRP A 327 7.33 6.71 -30.76
C TRP A 327 8.51 6.78 -31.75
N ASN A 328 9.65 6.12 -31.42
CA ASN A 328 10.88 6.22 -32.21
C ASN A 328 11.34 4.89 -32.84
N GLY A 329 10.70 3.76 -32.51
CA GLY A 329 11.07 2.43 -33.03
C GLY A 329 12.31 1.81 -32.37
N GLU A 330 12.92 2.47 -31.38
CA GLU A 330 14.15 2.01 -30.72
C GLU A 330 13.84 1.20 -29.45
N PHE A 331 14.22 -0.10 -29.43
CA PHE A 331 14.14 -0.90 -28.23
C PHE A 331 15.35 -0.63 -27.34
N GLN A 332 15.15 0.01 -26.18
CA GLN A 332 16.20 0.34 -25.24
C GLN A 332 16.22 -0.64 -24.07
N THR A 333 17.41 -1.10 -23.68
CA THR A 333 17.68 -2.06 -22.61
C THR A 333 18.27 -1.42 -21.36
N GLU A 334 18.48 -0.11 -21.40
CA GLU A 334 19.07 0.67 -20.31
C GLU A 334 18.18 1.83 -19.94
N ILE A 335 18.20 2.21 -18.68
CA ILE A 335 17.55 3.43 -18.15
C ILE A 335 18.62 4.30 -17.47
N PRO A 336 18.41 5.62 -17.42
CA PRO A 336 17.33 6.37 -18.09
C PRO A 336 17.40 6.27 -19.63
N LEU A 337 16.21 6.30 -20.25
CA LEU A 337 16.08 6.18 -21.70
C LEU A 337 16.82 7.33 -22.41
N LYS A 338 17.53 6.99 -23.48
CA LYS A 338 18.28 7.93 -24.30
C LYS A 338 17.41 8.49 -25.44
N GLY A 339 17.78 9.66 -25.99
CA GLY A 339 17.08 10.23 -27.13
C GLY A 339 15.66 10.76 -26.83
N THR A 340 15.33 10.96 -25.56
CA THR A 340 14.05 11.51 -25.13
C THR A 340 14.14 13.03 -24.92
N PRO A 341 13.01 13.79 -24.96
CA PRO A 341 13.01 15.22 -24.61
C PRO A 341 13.48 15.52 -23.19
N TYR A 342 13.47 14.53 -22.32
CA TYR A 342 13.90 14.62 -20.92
C TYR A 342 15.37 14.31 -20.73
N ALA A 343 16.04 13.73 -21.73
CA ALA A 343 17.44 13.36 -21.63
C ALA A 343 18.31 14.56 -21.27
N ARG A 344 19.16 14.39 -20.27
CA ARG A 344 20.11 15.44 -19.87
C ARG A 344 21.05 15.74 -21.03
N LYS A 345 21.20 17.02 -21.37
CA LYS A 345 22.30 17.46 -22.25
C LYS A 345 23.60 17.03 -21.57
N GLN A 346 24.36 16.15 -22.20
CA GLN A 346 25.71 15.83 -21.72
C GLN A 346 26.48 17.16 -21.64
N VAL A 347 26.80 17.57 -20.44
CA VAL A 347 27.79 18.64 -20.25
C VAL A 347 29.11 18.06 -20.75
N LYS A 348 29.54 18.45 -21.95
CA LYS A 348 30.89 18.14 -22.41
C LYS A 348 31.85 18.63 -21.33
N LYS A 349 32.60 17.67 -20.74
CA LYS A 349 33.71 17.98 -19.85
C LYS A 349 34.79 18.75 -20.57
#